data_196b08f8b8ec1532eaa9c4f6f3ea5723
#
_entry.id   196b08f8b8ec1532eaa9c4f6f3ea5723
#
_cell.length_a   1.000
_cell.length_b   1.000
_cell.length_c   1.000
_cell.angle_alpha   90.00
_cell.angle_beta   90.00
_cell.angle_gamma   90.00
#
_symmetry.space_group_name_H-M   'P 1'
#
loop_
_entity.id
_entity.type
_entity.pdbx_description
1 polymer ?
#
loop_
_entity_poly.entity_id
_entity_poly.type
_entity_poly.pdbx_seq_one_letter_code
_entity_poly.pdbx_strand_id
1 'polypeptide(L)'
;MKKTHRYLLSILSGLFLFLSWPPHGFPLLAFFAFVPLFFVSDDLLEHETKVPFWRGLWHAYIALLIWNIGTTWWIWNITPEGCIAALALNSFFMAIVFGCWQRFRTLRLPAVTAPLALIAFWCTWEYLHLNWDLTWPWLNLGNVFSNSTEFVQWYEITGTFGGTIWILVGNFLFYFLLKKIRENRKAALYHGIALLLWITLPAAGSLIRYHSYQLPSPTAENSIEVVIVQQNTDPVEEQYHMNNLQHAQRLWDVASSKLTPDTRLLLCAETAIPWEIASAAIGADDCPTFNSSYAWLPMVDTLMYYLPNLNFIVGLSTYEIFDHKATLTAQETRLGTFVDDYNTAACFNRNGLAGLYYKSKLVPGVEKMPYPQVFGFLEKLAIDLGGTSGSLGKDTEQRTFQLQGVPFRIGTAICYESAYGEHFGKFVKNGAQLMSVITNDGWWGDSPGYKQHFMMSKMRAVETRRTIVRAANTGISGIIDERGDAHQQTKYDTRLALRDNVVPNDTITFYVKHGDYLARLCVALTALIAIFSISMRIRRKYQQIKTK
;
A
#
# COMPACT_ATOMS: atom_id res chain seq x y z
N MET A 1 -34.29 -6.44 18.34
CA MET A 1 -34.24 -7.37 17.18
C MET A 1 -34.03 -8.82 17.66
N LYS A 2 -34.47 -9.84 16.85
CA LYS A 2 -34.08 -11.24 17.09
C LYS A 2 -32.57 -11.40 16.84
N LYS A 3 -31.90 -12.31 17.58
CA LYS A 3 -30.43 -12.57 17.41
C LYS A 3 -30.05 -12.85 15.94
N THR A 4 -30.87 -13.62 15.23
CA THR A 4 -30.67 -13.94 13.80
C THR A 4 -30.58 -12.68 12.92
N HIS A 5 -31.42 -11.68 13.17
CA HIS A 5 -31.39 -10.43 12.40
C HIS A 5 -30.09 -9.65 12.62
N ARG A 6 -29.51 -9.66 13.82
CA ARG A 6 -28.19 -9.03 14.08
C ARG A 6 -27.09 -9.70 13.24
N TYR A 7 -27.08 -11.04 13.14
CA TYR A 7 -26.12 -11.76 12.31
C TYR A 7 -26.32 -11.45 10.83
N LEU A 8 -27.56 -11.44 10.34
CA LEU A 8 -27.86 -11.08 8.94
C LEU A 8 -27.36 -9.65 8.61
N LEU A 9 -27.57 -8.69 9.51
CA LEU A 9 -27.07 -7.32 9.31
C LEU A 9 -25.53 -7.26 9.34
N SER A 10 -24.87 -8.05 10.18
CA SER A 10 -23.40 -8.15 10.18
C SER A 10 -22.87 -8.73 8.87
N ILE A 11 -23.49 -9.79 8.37
CA ILE A 11 -23.16 -10.40 7.07
C ILE A 11 -23.38 -9.38 5.94
N LEU A 12 -24.52 -8.68 5.94
CA LEU A 12 -24.85 -7.68 4.93
C LEU A 12 -23.81 -6.54 4.89
N SER A 13 -23.35 -6.10 6.06
CA SER A 13 -22.27 -5.10 6.18
C SER A 13 -20.98 -5.59 5.53
N GLY A 14 -20.56 -6.81 5.82
CA GLY A 14 -19.38 -7.42 5.21
C GLY A 14 -19.50 -7.58 3.69
N LEU A 15 -20.68 -7.99 3.21
CA LEU A 15 -20.94 -8.09 1.78
C LEU A 15 -20.89 -6.73 1.07
N PHE A 16 -21.43 -5.66 1.67
CA PHE A 16 -21.32 -4.32 1.09
C PHE A 16 -19.88 -3.84 1.02
N LEU A 17 -19.07 -4.08 2.05
CA LEU A 17 -17.63 -3.79 2.03
C LEU A 17 -16.92 -4.57 0.93
N PHE A 18 -17.17 -5.87 0.81
CA PHE A 18 -16.60 -6.71 -0.24
C PHE A 18 -17.01 -6.24 -1.64
N LEU A 19 -18.31 -6.06 -1.86
CA LEU A 19 -18.85 -5.64 -3.16
C LEU A 19 -18.48 -4.20 -3.55
N SER A 20 -17.98 -3.39 -2.61
CA SER A 20 -17.43 -2.07 -2.91
C SER A 20 -15.98 -2.10 -3.38
N TRP A 21 -15.26 -3.22 -3.14
CA TRP A 21 -13.80 -3.26 -3.23
C TRP A 21 -13.28 -3.52 -4.66
N PRO A 22 -12.21 -2.82 -5.09
CA PRO A 22 -11.58 -3.08 -6.37
C PRO A 22 -10.99 -4.51 -6.43
N PRO A 23 -10.80 -5.10 -7.63
CA PRO A 23 -10.90 -4.46 -8.94
C PRO A 23 -12.32 -4.38 -9.53
N HIS A 24 -13.28 -5.15 -9.04
CA HIS A 24 -14.58 -5.32 -9.66
C HIS A 24 -15.74 -4.69 -8.87
N GLY A 25 -15.45 -4.15 -7.70
CA GLY A 25 -16.45 -3.60 -6.81
C GLY A 25 -17.03 -2.27 -7.29
N PHE A 26 -18.17 -1.90 -6.70
CA PHE A 26 -18.84 -0.62 -6.92
C PHE A 26 -18.60 0.32 -5.73
N PRO A 27 -17.69 1.30 -5.82
CA PRO A 27 -17.21 2.09 -4.68
C PRO A 27 -18.30 2.81 -3.89
N LEU A 28 -19.45 3.17 -4.53
CA LEU A 28 -20.55 3.83 -3.84
C LEU A 28 -21.17 2.97 -2.73
N LEU A 29 -21.08 1.63 -2.80
CA LEU A 29 -21.56 0.75 -1.73
C LEU A 29 -20.83 0.98 -0.41
N ALA A 30 -19.59 1.46 -0.44
CA ALA A 30 -18.83 1.77 0.76
C ALA A 30 -19.51 2.82 1.65
N PHE A 31 -20.28 3.75 1.07
CA PHE A 31 -21.03 4.77 1.83
C PHE A 31 -22.20 4.22 2.65
N PHE A 32 -22.56 2.98 2.45
CA PHE A 32 -23.68 2.31 3.12
C PHE A 32 -23.23 1.11 3.95
N ALA A 33 -21.98 0.69 3.80
CA ALA A 33 -21.49 -0.59 4.24
C ALA A 33 -21.50 -0.79 5.77
N PHE A 34 -21.27 0.26 6.55
CA PHE A 34 -21.30 0.20 8.02
C PHE A 34 -22.70 0.40 8.62
N VAL A 35 -23.68 0.85 7.84
CA VAL A 35 -25.02 1.16 8.34
C VAL A 35 -25.72 -0.03 8.99
N PRO A 36 -25.66 -1.27 8.45
CA PRO A 36 -26.21 -2.43 9.11
C PRO A 36 -25.60 -2.68 10.50
N LEU A 37 -24.29 -2.50 10.64
CA LEU A 37 -23.59 -2.61 11.94
C LEU A 37 -24.02 -1.49 12.91
N PHE A 38 -24.34 -0.29 12.44
CA PHE A 38 -24.84 0.78 13.30
C PHE A 38 -26.19 0.43 13.90
N PHE A 39 -27.09 -0.21 13.13
CA PHE A 39 -28.34 -0.73 13.65
C PHE A 39 -28.16 -1.88 14.63
N VAL A 40 -27.19 -2.76 14.41
CA VAL A 40 -26.81 -3.79 15.39
C VAL A 40 -26.33 -3.15 16.70
N SER A 41 -25.50 -2.11 16.57
CA SER A 41 -24.98 -1.34 17.72
C SER A 41 -26.10 -0.68 18.53
N ASP A 42 -27.11 -0.09 17.86
CA ASP A 42 -28.29 0.50 18.53
C ASP A 42 -29.05 -0.58 19.32
N ASP A 43 -29.37 -1.68 18.67
CA ASP A 43 -30.15 -2.75 19.27
C ASP A 43 -29.44 -3.35 20.51
N LEU A 44 -28.12 -3.48 20.45
CA LEU A 44 -27.30 -3.91 21.59
C LEU A 44 -27.38 -2.92 22.75
N LEU A 45 -27.39 -1.60 22.47
CA LEU A 45 -27.49 -0.56 23.51
C LEU A 45 -28.87 -0.47 24.15
N GLU A 46 -29.93 -0.77 23.41
CA GLU A 46 -31.32 -0.68 23.88
C GLU A 46 -31.75 -1.89 24.71
N HIS A 47 -31.32 -3.08 24.29
CA HIS A 47 -31.87 -4.33 24.86
C HIS A 47 -30.92 -5.05 25.83
N GLU A 48 -29.68 -4.56 26.00
CA GLU A 48 -28.72 -5.20 26.89
C GLU A 48 -28.28 -4.25 28.02
N THR A 49 -28.55 -4.64 29.26
CA THR A 49 -28.18 -3.87 30.46
C THR A 49 -26.67 -3.73 30.66
N LYS A 50 -25.91 -4.71 30.20
CA LYS A 50 -24.45 -4.67 30.10
C LYS A 50 -24.07 -4.97 28.66
N VAL A 51 -23.84 -3.92 27.84
CA VAL A 51 -23.28 -4.12 26.49
C VAL A 51 -21.79 -4.41 26.61
N PRO A 52 -21.39 -5.67 26.57
CA PRO A 52 -19.98 -5.96 26.62
C PRO A 52 -19.33 -5.46 25.33
N PHE A 53 -18.14 -4.90 25.46
CA PHE A 53 -17.21 -4.63 24.36
C PHE A 53 -17.19 -5.78 23.33
N TRP A 54 -17.12 -7.02 23.82
CA TRP A 54 -17.02 -8.24 23.02
C TRP A 54 -18.22 -8.53 22.12
N ARG A 55 -19.45 -8.10 22.47
CA ARG A 55 -20.60 -8.32 21.56
C ARG A 55 -20.58 -7.41 20.36
N GLY A 56 -20.25 -6.13 20.55
CA GLY A 56 -20.06 -5.20 19.44
C GLY A 56 -18.90 -5.64 18.53
N LEU A 57 -17.78 -6.01 19.17
CA LEU A 57 -16.61 -6.57 18.48
C LEU A 57 -16.97 -7.80 17.64
N TRP A 58 -17.72 -8.77 18.20
CA TRP A 58 -18.07 -10.02 17.51
C TRP A 58 -18.91 -9.78 16.25
N HIS A 59 -19.91 -8.91 16.30
CA HIS A 59 -20.70 -8.54 15.14
C HIS A 59 -19.87 -7.83 14.08
N ALA A 60 -18.98 -6.94 14.49
CA ALA A 60 -18.03 -6.29 13.57
C ALA A 60 -17.04 -7.31 13.00
N TYR A 61 -16.53 -8.24 13.81
CA TYR A 61 -15.60 -9.28 13.34
C TYR A 61 -16.20 -10.11 12.21
N ILE A 62 -17.45 -10.52 12.31
CA ILE A 62 -18.15 -11.27 11.24
C ILE A 62 -18.16 -10.45 9.94
N ALA A 63 -18.55 -9.18 10.01
CA ALA A 63 -18.59 -8.32 8.83
C ALA A 63 -17.20 -8.11 8.22
N LEU A 64 -16.21 -7.82 9.05
CA LEU A 64 -14.85 -7.53 8.61
C LEU A 64 -14.13 -8.78 8.11
N LEU A 65 -14.43 -9.96 8.68
CA LEU A 65 -13.90 -11.23 8.19
C LEU A 65 -14.43 -11.56 6.78
N ILE A 66 -15.73 -11.34 6.53
CA ILE A 66 -16.31 -11.49 5.18
C ILE A 66 -15.63 -10.56 4.19
N TRP A 67 -15.42 -9.30 4.59
CA TRP A 67 -14.70 -8.35 3.76
C TRP A 67 -13.26 -8.79 3.47
N ASN A 68 -12.50 -9.15 4.49
CA ASN A 68 -11.10 -9.60 4.35
C ASN A 68 -11.01 -10.86 3.46
N ILE A 69 -11.84 -11.88 3.71
CA ILE A 69 -11.86 -13.10 2.89
C ILE A 69 -12.18 -12.76 1.44
N GLY A 70 -13.26 -12.01 1.19
CA GLY A 70 -13.68 -11.69 -0.17
C GLY A 70 -12.65 -10.88 -0.97
N THR A 71 -11.85 -10.04 -0.29
CA THR A 71 -10.94 -9.10 -0.97
C THR A 71 -9.50 -9.55 -1.02
N THR A 72 -9.01 -10.31 -0.04
CA THR A 72 -7.58 -10.62 0.11
C THR A 72 -7.28 -12.12 0.23
N TRP A 73 -8.22 -12.99 -0.18
CA TRP A 73 -8.04 -14.44 -0.21
C TRP A 73 -6.82 -14.90 -1.04
N TRP A 74 -6.38 -14.10 -1.98
CA TRP A 74 -5.27 -14.40 -2.89
C TRP A 74 -3.90 -14.55 -2.17
N ILE A 75 -3.79 -14.12 -0.89
CA ILE A 75 -2.63 -14.41 -0.04
C ILE A 75 -2.44 -15.92 0.10
N TRP A 76 -3.50 -16.71 -0.05
CA TRP A 76 -3.47 -18.17 -0.05
C TRP A 76 -2.47 -18.75 -1.05
N ASN A 77 -2.30 -18.09 -2.19
CA ASN A 77 -1.38 -18.56 -3.23
C ASN A 77 0.10 -18.47 -2.81
N ILE A 78 0.42 -17.65 -1.80
CA ILE A 78 1.78 -17.50 -1.27
C ILE A 78 1.96 -18.50 -0.11
N THR A 79 1.05 -18.44 0.86
CA THR A 79 1.11 -19.24 2.09
C THR A 79 -0.30 -19.42 2.66
N PRO A 80 -0.85 -20.64 2.63
CA PRO A 80 -2.18 -20.93 3.18
C PRO A 80 -2.31 -20.56 4.67
N GLU A 81 -1.33 -20.92 5.48
CA GLU A 81 -1.30 -20.67 6.92
C GLU A 81 -1.18 -19.18 7.23
N GLY A 82 -0.29 -18.50 6.50
CA GLY A 82 -0.14 -17.04 6.58
C GLY A 82 -1.40 -16.30 6.15
N CYS A 83 -2.12 -16.80 5.15
CA CYS A 83 -3.41 -16.27 4.73
C CYS A 83 -4.45 -16.35 5.84
N ILE A 84 -4.63 -17.53 6.45
CA ILE A 84 -5.58 -17.72 7.56
C ILE A 84 -5.26 -16.78 8.70
N ALA A 85 -3.98 -16.69 9.10
CA ALA A 85 -3.53 -15.80 10.15
C ALA A 85 -3.79 -14.32 9.81
N ALA A 86 -3.43 -13.88 8.60
CA ALA A 86 -3.62 -12.51 8.14
C ALA A 86 -5.12 -12.12 8.12
N LEU A 87 -5.97 -12.96 7.54
CA LEU A 87 -7.41 -12.71 7.46
C LEU A 87 -8.06 -12.63 8.85
N ALA A 88 -7.73 -13.58 9.72
CA ALA A 88 -8.28 -13.63 11.07
C ALA A 88 -7.80 -12.46 11.94
N LEU A 89 -6.50 -12.20 11.97
CA LEU A 89 -5.90 -11.15 12.80
C LEU A 89 -6.28 -9.75 12.32
N ASN A 90 -6.21 -9.47 11.02
CA ASN A 90 -6.58 -8.17 10.50
C ASN A 90 -8.05 -7.85 10.79
N SER A 91 -8.95 -8.82 10.55
CA SER A 91 -10.37 -8.67 10.89
C SER A 91 -10.59 -8.44 12.38
N PHE A 92 -9.83 -9.11 13.24
CA PHE A 92 -9.92 -8.96 14.68
C PHE A 92 -9.45 -7.57 15.15
N PHE A 93 -8.31 -7.10 14.64
CA PHE A 93 -7.80 -5.78 14.98
C PHE A 93 -8.77 -4.66 14.55
N MET A 94 -9.33 -4.75 13.35
CA MET A 94 -10.37 -3.83 12.89
C MET A 94 -11.63 -3.90 13.77
N ALA A 95 -12.03 -5.09 14.20
CA ALA A 95 -13.19 -5.27 15.07
C ALA A 95 -12.99 -4.67 16.47
N ILE A 96 -11.75 -4.62 16.98
CA ILE A 96 -11.42 -3.91 18.23
C ILE A 96 -11.83 -2.44 18.17
N VAL A 97 -11.61 -1.78 17.02
CA VAL A 97 -12.00 -0.38 16.80
C VAL A 97 -13.50 -0.22 17.02
N PHE A 98 -14.30 -1.11 16.43
CA PHE A 98 -15.74 -1.08 16.58
C PHE A 98 -16.19 -1.42 18.02
N GLY A 99 -15.52 -2.35 18.68
CA GLY A 99 -15.73 -2.67 20.11
C GLY A 99 -15.44 -1.46 21.01
N CYS A 100 -14.35 -0.73 20.77
CA CYS A 100 -14.02 0.51 21.47
C CYS A 100 -15.11 1.58 21.25
N TRP A 101 -15.55 1.75 20.00
CA TRP A 101 -16.64 2.67 19.67
C TRP A 101 -17.96 2.27 20.34
N GLN A 102 -18.31 0.99 20.34
CA GLN A 102 -19.48 0.47 21.06
C GLN A 102 -19.40 0.78 22.57
N ARG A 103 -18.22 0.60 23.15
CA ARG A 103 -17.95 0.93 24.56
C ARG A 103 -18.06 2.42 24.83
N PHE A 104 -17.61 3.28 23.89
CA PHE A 104 -17.76 4.73 23.99
C PHE A 104 -19.22 5.14 24.01
N ARG A 105 -20.05 4.57 23.12
CA ARG A 105 -21.50 4.86 23.02
C ARG A 105 -22.26 4.61 24.33
N THR A 106 -21.79 3.73 25.21
CA THR A 106 -22.41 3.52 26.53
C THR A 106 -22.34 4.75 27.43
N LEU A 107 -21.55 5.76 27.10
CA LEU A 107 -21.55 7.06 27.82
C LEU A 107 -22.80 7.89 27.55
N ARG A 108 -23.61 7.53 26.54
CA ARG A 108 -24.87 8.22 26.16
C ARG A 108 -24.68 9.73 26.02
N LEU A 109 -23.65 10.13 25.29
CA LEU A 109 -23.32 11.51 24.96
C LEU A 109 -24.20 12.01 23.79
N PRO A 110 -24.18 13.32 23.47
CA PRO A 110 -24.91 13.88 22.31
C PRO A 110 -24.63 13.09 21.03
N ALA A 111 -25.63 13.00 20.15
CA ALA A 111 -25.61 12.12 18.98
C ALA A 111 -24.40 12.33 18.04
N VAL A 112 -23.88 13.57 17.95
CA VAL A 112 -22.71 13.91 17.11
C VAL A 112 -21.40 13.30 17.59
N THR A 113 -21.29 12.92 18.86
CA THR A 113 -20.03 12.41 19.43
C THR A 113 -19.72 10.98 18.96
N ALA A 114 -20.72 10.17 18.68
CA ALA A 114 -20.52 8.81 18.22
C ALA A 114 -19.91 8.74 16.80
N PRO A 115 -20.38 9.52 15.79
CA PRO A 115 -19.70 9.67 14.52
C PRO A 115 -18.24 10.11 14.66
N LEU A 116 -17.99 11.20 15.38
CA LEU A 116 -16.64 11.73 15.58
C LEU A 116 -15.70 10.69 16.21
N ALA A 117 -16.20 9.93 17.19
CA ALA A 117 -15.40 8.90 17.86
C ALA A 117 -15.07 7.74 16.92
N LEU A 118 -16.00 7.26 16.09
CA LEU A 118 -15.70 6.18 15.14
C LEU A 118 -14.70 6.63 14.07
N ILE A 119 -14.88 7.83 13.51
CA ILE A 119 -13.95 8.37 12.51
C ILE A 119 -12.55 8.50 13.11
N ALA A 120 -12.43 9.09 14.31
CA ALA A 120 -11.15 9.22 14.98
C ALA A 120 -10.49 7.86 15.24
N PHE A 121 -11.24 6.90 15.81
CA PHE A 121 -10.72 5.56 16.12
C PHE A 121 -10.32 4.79 14.86
N TRP A 122 -11.12 4.86 13.81
CA TRP A 122 -10.86 4.16 12.56
C TRP A 122 -9.62 4.70 11.84
N CYS A 123 -9.54 6.02 11.63
CA CYS A 123 -8.37 6.64 11.03
C CYS A 123 -7.10 6.43 11.88
N THR A 124 -7.23 6.45 13.23
CA THR A 124 -6.12 6.12 14.12
C THR A 124 -5.66 4.69 13.93
N TRP A 125 -6.59 3.75 13.81
CA TRP A 125 -6.27 2.35 13.53
C TRP A 125 -5.55 2.20 12.19
N GLU A 126 -6.10 2.74 11.09
CA GLU A 126 -5.46 2.68 9.77
C GLU A 126 -4.04 3.25 9.83
N TYR A 127 -3.84 4.39 10.50
CA TYR A 127 -2.52 5.02 10.63
C TYR A 127 -1.53 4.17 11.43
N LEU A 128 -1.95 3.63 12.57
CA LEU A 128 -1.11 2.73 13.37
C LEU A 128 -0.78 1.46 12.58
N HIS A 129 -1.75 0.94 11.83
CA HIS A 129 -1.58 -0.26 11.00
C HIS A 129 -0.61 -0.07 9.83
N LEU A 130 -0.35 1.16 9.40
CA LEU A 130 0.70 1.50 8.44
C LEU A 130 2.11 1.58 9.07
N ASN A 131 2.22 1.66 10.41
CA ASN A 131 3.46 2.05 11.10
C ASN A 131 3.92 1.09 12.21
N TRP A 132 3.39 -0.11 12.31
CA TRP A 132 3.82 -1.15 13.23
C TRP A 132 4.40 -2.37 12.49
N ASP A 133 4.79 -3.44 13.18
CA ASP A 133 5.44 -4.57 12.52
C ASP A 133 4.50 -5.45 11.68
N LEU A 134 3.21 -5.54 12.05
CA LEU A 134 2.19 -6.26 11.31
C LEU A 134 1.47 -5.35 10.30
N THR A 135 2.20 -4.54 9.54
CA THR A 135 1.62 -3.58 8.60
C THR A 135 0.78 -4.26 7.51
N TRP A 136 -0.40 -3.71 7.21
CA TRP A 136 -1.23 -4.18 6.10
C TRP A 136 -2.04 -3.01 5.50
N PRO A 137 -1.52 -2.30 4.47
CA PRO A 137 -2.16 -1.11 3.90
C PRO A 137 -3.36 -1.40 3.00
N TRP A 138 -3.59 -2.66 2.65
CA TRP A 138 -4.52 -3.06 1.57
C TRP A 138 -5.94 -2.61 1.79
N LEU A 139 -6.46 -2.76 3.02
CA LEU A 139 -7.86 -2.53 3.36
C LEU A 139 -8.12 -1.18 4.06
N ASN A 140 -7.26 -0.17 3.85
CA ASN A 140 -7.61 1.20 4.24
C ASN A 140 -8.82 1.66 3.40
N LEU A 141 -9.87 2.18 4.04
CA LEU A 141 -11.14 2.47 3.37
C LEU A 141 -11.00 3.40 2.16
N GLY A 142 -10.09 4.38 2.23
CA GLY A 142 -9.83 5.28 1.12
C GLY A 142 -9.32 4.59 -0.15
N ASN A 143 -8.79 3.35 -0.04
CA ASN A 143 -8.33 2.58 -1.20
C ASN A 143 -9.48 2.06 -2.07
N VAL A 144 -10.72 2.12 -1.61
CA VAL A 144 -11.89 1.67 -2.38
C VAL A 144 -12.01 2.39 -3.74
N PHE A 145 -11.50 3.62 -3.84
CA PHE A 145 -11.54 4.41 -5.08
C PHE A 145 -10.33 4.20 -6.00
N SER A 146 -9.45 3.23 -5.72
CA SER A 146 -8.21 3.05 -6.48
C SER A 146 -8.42 2.74 -7.97
N ASN A 147 -9.59 2.22 -8.34
CA ASN A 147 -9.97 2.00 -9.74
C ASN A 147 -10.80 3.16 -10.34
N SER A 148 -11.11 4.19 -9.56
CA SER A 148 -11.97 5.31 -9.94
C SER A 148 -11.33 6.62 -9.47
N THR A 149 -10.08 6.84 -9.90
CA THR A 149 -9.25 7.98 -9.46
C THR A 149 -9.81 9.33 -9.89
N GLU A 150 -10.64 9.37 -10.94
CA GLU A 150 -11.36 10.55 -11.41
C GLU A 150 -12.27 11.16 -10.33
N PHE A 151 -12.75 10.37 -9.37
CA PHE A 151 -13.61 10.86 -8.27
C PHE A 151 -12.81 11.30 -7.03
N VAL A 152 -11.50 11.11 -6.99
CA VAL A 152 -10.67 11.38 -5.80
C VAL A 152 -9.40 12.19 -6.12
N GLN A 153 -9.46 13.07 -7.11
CA GLN A 153 -8.34 13.95 -7.47
C GLN A 153 -7.87 14.83 -6.29
N TRP A 154 -8.76 15.13 -5.36
CA TRP A 154 -8.46 15.84 -4.11
C TRP A 154 -7.59 15.05 -3.11
N TYR A 155 -7.23 13.79 -3.42
CA TYR A 155 -6.19 13.07 -2.67
C TYR A 155 -4.83 13.76 -2.77
N GLU A 156 -4.59 14.60 -3.77
CA GLU A 156 -3.42 15.51 -3.81
C GLU A 156 -3.34 16.43 -2.57
N ILE A 157 -4.46 16.59 -1.84
CA ILE A 157 -4.55 17.40 -0.61
C ILE A 157 -4.58 16.48 0.62
N THR A 158 -5.43 15.48 0.65
CA THR A 158 -5.79 14.73 1.86
C THR A 158 -5.14 13.36 1.96
N GLY A 159 -4.59 12.83 0.87
CA GLY A 159 -4.27 11.40 0.76
C GLY A 159 -5.52 10.53 0.91
N THR A 160 -5.32 9.23 1.03
CA THR A 160 -6.40 8.23 1.19
C THR A 160 -7.19 8.40 2.49
N PHE A 161 -6.62 9.00 3.55
CA PHE A 161 -7.35 9.25 4.79
C PHE A 161 -8.55 10.19 4.62
N GLY A 162 -8.49 11.13 3.65
CA GLY A 162 -9.66 11.91 3.26
C GLY A 162 -10.80 11.02 2.76
N GLY A 163 -10.49 10.01 1.94
CA GLY A 163 -11.44 9.02 1.45
C GLY A 163 -12.07 8.21 2.58
N THR A 164 -11.27 7.76 3.55
CA THR A 164 -11.75 7.08 4.75
C THR A 164 -12.78 7.94 5.51
N ILE A 165 -12.45 9.21 5.74
CA ILE A 165 -13.38 10.16 6.41
C ILE A 165 -14.64 10.36 5.57
N TRP A 166 -14.49 10.54 4.24
CA TRP A 166 -15.59 10.74 3.32
C TRP A 166 -16.61 9.60 3.38
N ILE A 167 -16.13 8.35 3.35
CA ILE A 167 -16.94 7.14 3.46
C ILE A 167 -17.65 7.06 4.81
N LEU A 168 -16.92 7.23 5.91
CA LEU A 168 -17.49 7.09 7.26
C LEU A 168 -18.55 8.14 7.56
N VAL A 169 -18.34 9.40 7.17
CA VAL A 169 -19.36 10.46 7.31
C VAL A 169 -20.60 10.11 6.47
N GLY A 170 -20.43 9.64 5.23
CA GLY A 170 -21.53 9.20 4.38
C GLY A 170 -22.36 8.09 5.02
N ASN A 171 -21.73 7.09 5.64
CA ASN A 171 -22.40 6.03 6.39
C ASN A 171 -23.25 6.59 7.54
N PHE A 172 -22.74 7.57 8.29
CA PHE A 172 -23.54 8.19 9.36
C PHE A 172 -24.69 9.02 8.83
N LEU A 173 -24.50 9.78 7.76
CA LEU A 173 -25.59 10.55 7.14
C LEU A 173 -26.70 9.63 6.63
N PHE A 174 -26.35 8.52 5.99
CA PHE A 174 -27.32 7.53 5.53
C PHE A 174 -28.02 6.83 6.71
N TYR A 175 -27.27 6.46 7.74
CA TYR A 175 -27.85 5.89 8.96
C TYR A 175 -28.85 6.84 9.62
N PHE A 176 -28.54 8.14 9.76
CA PHE A 176 -29.46 9.12 10.33
C PHE A 176 -30.66 9.36 9.40
N LEU A 177 -30.47 9.37 8.09
CA LEU A 177 -31.57 9.43 7.12
C LEU A 177 -32.56 8.28 7.37
N LEU A 178 -32.10 7.04 7.43
CA LEU A 178 -32.97 5.88 7.64
C LEU A 178 -33.71 5.93 8.99
N LYS A 179 -33.05 6.38 10.06
CA LYS A 179 -33.70 6.57 11.35
C LYS A 179 -34.82 7.61 11.28
N LYS A 180 -34.61 8.72 10.55
CA LYS A 180 -35.55 9.83 10.50
C LYS A 180 -36.70 9.67 9.51
N ILE A 181 -36.59 8.74 8.55
CA ILE A 181 -37.68 8.52 7.56
C ILE A 181 -39.04 8.25 8.23
N ARG A 182 -39.05 7.48 9.34
CA ARG A 182 -40.27 7.12 10.06
C ARG A 182 -40.66 8.11 11.17
N GLU A 183 -39.69 8.84 11.72
CA GLU A 183 -39.89 9.71 12.89
C GLU A 183 -40.22 11.14 12.49
N ASN A 184 -39.54 11.70 11.50
CA ASN A 184 -39.63 13.09 11.11
C ASN A 184 -39.19 13.29 9.65
N ARG A 185 -40.17 13.42 8.75
CA ARG A 185 -39.95 13.58 7.31
C ARG A 185 -39.08 14.79 6.94
N LYS A 186 -39.21 15.93 7.66
CA LYS A 186 -38.39 17.12 7.41
C LYS A 186 -36.92 16.84 7.77
N ALA A 187 -36.70 16.26 8.95
CA ALA A 187 -35.34 15.87 9.34
C ALA A 187 -34.75 14.83 8.39
N ALA A 188 -35.54 13.86 7.91
CA ALA A 188 -35.11 12.90 6.89
C ALA A 188 -34.68 13.59 5.60
N LEU A 189 -35.46 14.58 5.12
CA LEU A 189 -35.11 15.35 3.94
C LEU A 189 -33.76 16.07 4.10
N TYR A 190 -33.51 16.72 5.26
CA TYR A 190 -32.23 17.37 5.52
C TYR A 190 -31.05 16.39 5.49
N HIS A 191 -31.17 15.20 6.11
CA HIS A 191 -30.12 14.19 6.07
C HIS A 191 -29.93 13.63 4.64
N GLY A 192 -31.02 13.48 3.87
CA GLY A 192 -30.94 13.06 2.47
C GLY A 192 -30.20 14.07 1.59
N ILE A 193 -30.56 15.37 1.74
CA ILE A 193 -29.86 16.45 1.03
C ILE A 193 -28.38 16.50 1.46
N ALA A 194 -28.12 16.43 2.77
CA ALA A 194 -26.75 16.44 3.28
C ALA A 194 -25.94 15.26 2.75
N LEU A 195 -26.50 14.06 2.69
CA LEU A 195 -25.86 12.86 2.11
C LEU A 195 -25.58 13.05 0.62
N LEU A 196 -26.59 13.53 -0.13
CA LEU A 196 -26.44 13.78 -1.56
C LEU A 196 -25.30 14.78 -1.82
N LEU A 197 -25.31 15.92 -1.14
CA LEU A 197 -24.27 16.94 -1.27
C LEU A 197 -22.91 16.43 -0.80
N TRP A 198 -22.85 15.66 0.28
CA TRP A 198 -21.63 15.07 0.82
C TRP A 198 -20.94 14.13 -0.16
N ILE A 199 -21.73 13.34 -0.91
CA ILE A 199 -21.18 12.43 -1.94
C ILE A 199 -20.87 13.20 -3.23
N THR A 200 -21.80 14.05 -3.68
CA THR A 200 -21.71 14.64 -5.03
C THR A 200 -20.74 15.82 -5.13
N LEU A 201 -20.62 16.67 -4.09
CA LEU A 201 -19.73 17.84 -4.17
C LEU A 201 -18.24 17.47 -4.27
N PRO A 202 -17.70 16.57 -3.42
CA PRO A 202 -16.31 16.14 -3.58
C PRO A 202 -16.07 15.41 -4.91
N ALA A 203 -17.03 14.57 -5.34
CA ALA A 203 -16.93 13.87 -6.63
C ALA A 203 -16.97 14.84 -7.81
N ALA A 204 -17.87 15.81 -7.81
CA ALA A 204 -17.96 16.84 -8.85
C ALA A 204 -16.70 17.73 -8.89
N GLY A 205 -16.24 18.18 -7.72
CA GLY A 205 -14.97 18.92 -7.61
C GLY A 205 -13.78 18.13 -8.13
N SER A 206 -13.77 16.82 -7.86
CA SER A 206 -12.75 15.89 -8.39
C SER A 206 -12.83 15.79 -9.92
N LEU A 207 -14.01 15.59 -10.49
CA LEU A 207 -14.21 15.52 -11.93
C LEU A 207 -13.80 16.83 -12.64
N ILE A 208 -14.14 17.98 -12.04
CA ILE A 208 -13.70 19.28 -12.56
C ILE A 208 -12.16 19.34 -12.54
N ARG A 209 -11.52 18.95 -11.44
CA ARG A 209 -10.07 18.92 -11.32
C ARG A 209 -9.44 17.96 -12.32
N TYR A 210 -10.01 16.76 -12.49
CA TYR A 210 -9.56 15.74 -13.45
C TYR A 210 -9.57 16.27 -14.89
N HIS A 211 -10.66 16.89 -15.34
CA HIS A 211 -10.78 17.42 -16.70
C HIS A 211 -10.01 18.73 -16.91
N SER A 212 -9.82 19.53 -15.89
CA SER A 212 -9.04 20.77 -15.97
C SER A 212 -7.53 20.59 -15.81
N TYR A 213 -7.10 19.43 -15.29
CA TYR A 213 -5.67 19.14 -15.13
C TYR A 213 -5.04 18.87 -16.51
N GLN A 214 -4.16 19.76 -16.91
CA GLN A 214 -3.45 19.61 -18.17
C GLN A 214 -2.20 18.75 -17.96
N LEU A 215 -2.18 17.59 -18.60
CA LEU A 215 -0.98 16.77 -18.66
C LEU A 215 0.06 17.48 -19.53
N PRO A 216 1.33 17.53 -19.11
CA PRO A 216 2.38 18.11 -19.91
C PRO A 216 2.56 17.31 -21.22
N SER A 217 2.59 17.99 -22.36
CA SER A 217 2.86 17.35 -23.64
C SER A 217 4.35 17.02 -23.76
N PRO A 218 4.71 15.78 -24.12
CA PRO A 218 6.11 15.42 -24.31
C PRO A 218 6.76 16.22 -25.45
N THR A 219 7.92 16.80 -25.20
CA THR A 219 8.79 17.41 -26.19
C THR A 219 10.21 16.84 -26.05
N ALA A 220 11.06 17.03 -27.02
CA ALA A 220 12.45 16.57 -26.96
C ALA A 220 13.24 17.16 -25.76
N GLU A 221 12.81 18.33 -25.26
CA GLU A 221 13.50 19.03 -24.19
C GLU A 221 12.99 18.65 -22.78
N ASN A 222 11.70 18.29 -22.65
CA ASN A 222 11.04 18.08 -21.36
C ASN A 222 10.69 16.61 -21.06
N SER A 223 10.92 15.70 -22.00
CA SER A 223 10.57 14.29 -21.82
C SER A 223 11.78 13.38 -21.92
N ILE A 224 11.63 12.17 -21.37
CA ILE A 224 12.60 11.09 -21.54
C ILE A 224 11.92 9.86 -22.10
N GLU A 225 12.59 9.19 -23.06
CA GLU A 225 12.15 7.90 -23.55
C GLU A 225 12.48 6.83 -22.51
N VAL A 226 11.48 6.09 -22.11
CA VAL A 226 11.58 4.98 -21.14
C VAL A 226 11.25 3.66 -21.81
N VAL A 227 12.01 2.62 -21.45
CA VAL A 227 11.71 1.23 -21.80
C VAL A 227 11.46 0.45 -20.52
N ILE A 228 10.34 -0.24 -20.44
CA ILE A 228 9.89 -1.01 -19.29
C ILE A 228 9.86 -2.48 -19.68
N VAL A 229 10.55 -3.34 -18.93
CA VAL A 229 10.63 -4.77 -19.21
C VAL A 229 9.72 -5.56 -18.27
N GLN A 230 8.85 -6.36 -18.86
CA GLN A 230 8.15 -7.45 -18.19
C GLN A 230 8.80 -8.76 -18.62
N GLN A 231 9.64 -9.30 -17.76
CA GLN A 231 10.45 -10.49 -18.11
C GLN A 231 9.65 -11.79 -18.03
N ASN A 232 8.56 -11.81 -17.26
CA ASN A 232 7.69 -12.95 -17.05
C ASN A 232 8.46 -14.22 -16.70
N THR A 233 9.18 -14.17 -15.60
CA THR A 233 9.86 -15.31 -15.01
C THR A 233 8.97 -15.89 -13.91
N ASP A 234 8.67 -17.18 -14.00
CA ASP A 234 7.86 -17.83 -12.95
C ASP A 234 8.63 -17.81 -11.61
N PRO A 235 8.06 -17.24 -10.53
CA PRO A 235 8.77 -17.10 -9.26
C PRO A 235 9.02 -18.43 -8.54
N VAL A 236 8.26 -19.48 -8.87
CA VAL A 236 8.35 -20.80 -8.21
C VAL A 236 9.17 -21.76 -9.07
N GLU A 237 8.88 -21.85 -10.37
CA GLU A 237 9.45 -22.87 -11.25
C GLU A 237 10.73 -22.41 -11.97
N GLU A 238 10.89 -21.10 -12.27
CA GLU A 238 12.01 -20.61 -13.07
C GLU A 238 13.02 -19.78 -12.26
N GLN A 239 12.56 -18.92 -11.35
CA GLN A 239 13.38 -17.85 -10.76
C GLN A 239 14.68 -18.36 -10.12
N TYR A 240 14.63 -19.47 -9.41
CA TYR A 240 15.78 -20.05 -8.72
C TYR A 240 16.41 -21.24 -9.46
N HIS A 241 15.89 -21.61 -10.64
CA HIS A 241 16.52 -22.62 -11.53
C HIS A 241 17.44 -21.99 -12.58
N MET A 242 17.27 -20.70 -12.88
CA MET A 242 18.14 -19.92 -13.76
C MET A 242 19.25 -19.23 -12.95
N ASN A 243 20.45 -19.11 -13.53
CA ASN A 243 21.51 -18.28 -12.95
C ASN A 243 21.33 -16.80 -13.37
N ASN A 244 22.08 -15.89 -12.70
CA ASN A 244 21.97 -14.45 -12.97
C ASN A 244 22.26 -14.07 -14.43
N LEU A 245 23.19 -14.75 -15.11
CA LEU A 245 23.49 -14.50 -16.51
C LEU A 245 22.30 -14.85 -17.42
N GLN A 246 21.61 -15.96 -17.15
CA GLN A 246 20.43 -16.37 -17.89
C GLN A 246 19.26 -15.37 -17.68
N HIS A 247 19.09 -14.87 -16.45
CA HIS A 247 18.12 -13.79 -16.17
C HIS A 247 18.47 -12.51 -16.95
N ALA A 248 19.73 -12.09 -16.92
CA ALA A 248 20.20 -10.91 -17.65
C ALA A 248 20.01 -11.07 -19.18
N GLN A 249 20.31 -12.25 -19.73
CA GLN A 249 20.08 -12.53 -21.13
C GLN A 249 18.59 -12.42 -21.50
N ARG A 250 17.70 -12.99 -20.66
CA ARG A 250 16.25 -12.86 -20.84
C ARG A 250 15.80 -11.39 -20.83
N LEU A 251 16.30 -10.60 -19.88
CA LEU A 251 16.02 -9.15 -19.81
C LEU A 251 16.48 -8.45 -21.10
N TRP A 252 17.68 -8.76 -21.57
CA TRP A 252 18.24 -8.19 -22.77
C TRP A 252 17.42 -8.53 -24.03
N ASP A 253 17.07 -9.80 -24.20
CA ASP A 253 16.28 -10.28 -25.35
C ASP A 253 14.94 -9.55 -25.44
N VAL A 254 14.30 -9.30 -24.28
CA VAL A 254 13.03 -8.55 -24.22
C VAL A 254 13.26 -7.07 -24.47
N ALA A 255 14.24 -6.45 -23.81
CA ALA A 255 14.51 -5.01 -23.88
C ALA A 255 14.95 -4.57 -25.28
N SER A 256 15.81 -5.36 -25.94
CA SER A 256 16.41 -5.03 -27.24
C SER A 256 15.37 -4.77 -28.33
N SER A 257 14.18 -5.35 -28.23
CA SER A 257 13.06 -5.14 -29.14
C SER A 257 12.50 -3.70 -29.11
N LYS A 258 12.80 -2.91 -28.06
CA LYS A 258 12.25 -1.57 -27.83
C LYS A 258 13.31 -0.50 -27.58
N LEU A 259 14.55 -0.87 -27.26
CA LEU A 259 15.65 0.08 -27.04
C LEU A 259 15.97 0.85 -28.33
N THR A 260 16.23 2.15 -28.19
CA THR A 260 16.69 3.06 -29.22
C THR A 260 17.88 3.88 -28.73
N PRO A 261 18.61 4.58 -29.59
CA PRO A 261 19.66 5.51 -29.16
C PRO A 261 19.13 6.67 -28.29
N ASP A 262 17.83 6.95 -28.36
CA ASP A 262 17.17 8.00 -27.58
C ASP A 262 16.68 7.52 -26.23
N THR A 263 16.71 6.21 -25.94
CA THR A 263 16.29 5.66 -24.66
C THR A 263 17.17 6.20 -23.53
N ARG A 264 16.53 6.80 -22.52
CA ARG A 264 17.20 7.39 -21.32
C ARG A 264 17.03 6.55 -20.08
N LEU A 265 15.99 5.73 -20.01
CA LEU A 265 15.71 4.87 -18.88
C LEU A 265 15.28 3.48 -19.35
N LEU A 266 16.00 2.46 -18.88
CA LEU A 266 15.58 1.06 -18.92
C LEU A 266 15.18 0.65 -17.51
N LEU A 267 13.94 0.20 -17.31
CA LEU A 267 13.40 -0.21 -16.03
C LEU A 267 13.05 -1.69 -16.04
N CYS A 268 13.61 -2.44 -15.12
CA CYS A 268 13.33 -3.87 -14.89
C CYS A 268 12.66 -4.10 -13.54
N ALA A 269 12.07 -5.29 -13.38
CA ALA A 269 11.26 -5.64 -12.22
C ALA A 269 12.07 -5.83 -10.93
N GLU A 270 11.37 -5.97 -9.81
CA GLU A 270 11.91 -6.39 -8.50
C GLU A 270 12.54 -7.79 -8.63
N THR A 271 13.70 -7.98 -7.99
CA THR A 271 14.45 -9.24 -8.00
C THR A 271 14.60 -9.86 -9.41
N ALA A 272 14.78 -8.97 -10.41
CA ALA A 272 14.98 -9.38 -11.79
C ALA A 272 16.27 -10.20 -11.97
N ILE A 273 17.25 -9.96 -11.10
CA ILE A 273 18.47 -10.77 -10.90
C ILE A 273 18.44 -11.29 -9.46
N PRO A 274 17.96 -12.52 -9.24
CA PRO A 274 17.56 -13.00 -7.91
C PRO A 274 18.70 -13.56 -7.05
N TRP A 275 19.79 -14.08 -7.66
CA TRP A 275 20.87 -14.64 -6.86
C TRP A 275 21.73 -13.55 -6.25
N GLU A 276 21.94 -13.66 -4.96
CA GLU A 276 22.57 -12.65 -4.13
C GLU A 276 24.00 -12.32 -4.56
N ILE A 277 24.30 -11.01 -4.54
CA ILE A 277 25.61 -10.44 -4.84
C ILE A 277 26.02 -9.44 -3.76
N ALA A 278 27.31 -9.39 -3.45
CA ALA A 278 27.81 -8.40 -2.49
C ALA A 278 27.60 -6.97 -3.01
N SER A 279 26.95 -6.10 -2.23
CA SER A 279 26.72 -4.71 -2.61
C SER A 279 28.02 -3.98 -2.94
N ALA A 280 29.09 -4.23 -2.17
CA ALA A 280 30.41 -3.65 -2.38
C ALA A 280 31.11 -4.11 -3.66
N ALA A 281 30.75 -5.27 -4.21
CA ALA A 281 31.36 -5.80 -5.45
C ALA A 281 30.69 -5.24 -6.71
N ILE A 282 29.51 -4.62 -6.60
CA ILE A 282 28.81 -4.02 -7.72
C ILE A 282 29.53 -2.75 -8.14
N GLY A 283 30.13 -2.74 -9.34
CA GLY A 283 30.87 -1.59 -9.86
C GLY A 283 32.31 -1.46 -9.31
N ALA A 284 32.83 -2.45 -8.58
CA ALA A 284 34.24 -2.51 -8.20
C ALA A 284 35.11 -2.97 -9.38
N ASP A 285 36.30 -2.40 -9.52
CA ASP A 285 37.25 -2.73 -10.60
C ASP A 285 37.69 -4.21 -10.56
N ASP A 286 37.71 -4.81 -9.38
CA ASP A 286 38.09 -6.19 -9.12
C ASP A 286 36.88 -7.14 -8.95
N CYS A 287 35.72 -6.74 -9.43
CA CYS A 287 34.50 -7.54 -9.33
C CYS A 287 34.73 -8.95 -9.91
N PRO A 288 34.42 -10.03 -9.16
CA PRO A 288 34.75 -11.40 -9.57
C PRO A 288 33.78 -11.92 -10.64
N THR A 289 33.84 -11.38 -11.85
CA THR A 289 32.95 -11.73 -12.99
C THR A 289 33.05 -13.18 -13.44
N PHE A 290 34.10 -13.89 -13.03
CA PHE A 290 34.22 -15.35 -13.20
C PHE A 290 33.24 -16.15 -12.32
N ASN A 291 32.68 -15.54 -11.26
CA ASN A 291 31.62 -16.12 -10.49
C ASN A 291 30.27 -15.93 -11.23
N SER A 292 29.50 -16.98 -11.36
CA SER A 292 28.22 -16.97 -12.09
C SER A 292 27.23 -15.91 -11.59
N SER A 293 27.31 -15.52 -10.32
CA SER A 293 26.47 -14.47 -9.73
C SER A 293 26.75 -13.08 -10.30
N TYR A 294 27.99 -12.82 -10.74
CA TYR A 294 28.44 -11.53 -11.29
C TYR A 294 28.64 -11.54 -12.82
N ALA A 295 28.58 -12.70 -13.46
CA ALA A 295 28.87 -12.89 -14.89
C ALA A 295 27.97 -12.06 -15.84
N TRP A 296 26.92 -11.45 -15.34
CA TRP A 296 26.00 -10.58 -16.07
C TRP A 296 26.48 -9.12 -16.14
N LEU A 297 27.36 -8.66 -15.23
CA LEU A 297 27.80 -7.27 -15.17
C LEU A 297 28.49 -6.78 -16.46
N PRO A 298 29.34 -7.57 -17.16
CA PRO A 298 29.88 -7.19 -18.46
C PRO A 298 28.82 -6.92 -19.54
N MET A 299 27.63 -7.50 -19.41
CA MET A 299 26.51 -7.17 -20.30
C MET A 299 25.99 -5.74 -20.05
N VAL A 300 26.02 -5.28 -18.79
CA VAL A 300 25.66 -3.89 -18.44
C VAL A 300 26.67 -2.92 -19.08
N ASP A 301 27.98 -3.22 -18.97
CA ASP A 301 29.02 -2.39 -19.58
C ASP A 301 28.88 -2.33 -21.11
N THR A 302 28.59 -3.46 -21.73
CA THR A 302 28.31 -3.54 -23.17
C THR A 302 27.08 -2.68 -23.54
N LEU A 303 26.01 -2.77 -22.75
CA LEU A 303 24.80 -1.98 -22.94
C LEU A 303 25.10 -0.47 -22.85
N MET A 304 25.87 -0.05 -21.83
CA MET A 304 26.28 1.34 -21.63
C MET A 304 27.26 1.84 -22.70
N TYR A 305 28.05 0.98 -23.31
CA TYR A 305 28.91 1.31 -24.43
C TYR A 305 28.09 1.68 -25.67
N TYR A 306 27.07 0.90 -26.01
CA TYR A 306 26.22 1.16 -27.17
C TYR A 306 25.18 2.24 -26.92
N LEU A 307 24.71 2.41 -25.67
CA LEU A 307 23.70 3.40 -25.27
C LEU A 307 24.26 4.30 -24.16
N PRO A 308 25.17 5.24 -24.49
CA PRO A 308 25.94 5.99 -23.47
C PRO A 308 25.11 6.95 -22.61
N ASN A 309 23.88 7.25 -23.02
CA ASN A 309 22.95 8.13 -22.26
C ASN A 309 21.89 7.33 -21.48
N LEU A 310 21.98 6.00 -21.50
CA LEU A 310 21.04 5.14 -20.82
C LEU A 310 21.30 5.15 -19.30
N ASN A 311 20.21 5.16 -18.55
CA ASN A 311 20.18 4.80 -17.14
C ASN A 311 19.42 3.49 -17.01
N PHE A 312 19.99 2.51 -16.31
CA PHE A 312 19.41 1.19 -16.14
C PHE A 312 19.08 0.94 -14.68
N ILE A 313 17.78 0.80 -14.38
CA ILE A 313 17.30 0.47 -13.03
C ILE A 313 16.81 -0.98 -13.03
N VAL A 314 17.35 -1.78 -12.13
CA VAL A 314 17.09 -3.21 -12.01
C VAL A 314 16.96 -3.64 -10.56
N GLY A 315 16.01 -4.53 -10.27
CA GLY A 315 15.84 -5.15 -8.96
C GLY A 315 16.82 -6.30 -8.76
N LEU A 316 17.53 -6.30 -7.65
CA LEU A 316 18.57 -7.26 -7.27
C LEU A 316 18.29 -7.82 -5.87
N SER A 317 18.80 -9.02 -5.59
CA SER A 317 19.09 -9.46 -4.23
C SER A 317 20.55 -9.17 -3.93
N THR A 318 20.83 -8.47 -2.84
CA THR A 318 22.20 -8.09 -2.46
C THR A 318 22.45 -8.37 -0.99
N TYR A 319 23.72 -8.44 -0.60
CA TYR A 319 24.12 -8.53 0.80
C TYR A 319 25.27 -7.58 1.12
N GLU A 320 25.37 -7.22 2.40
CA GLU A 320 26.51 -6.49 2.97
C GLU A 320 27.19 -7.33 4.04
N ILE A 321 28.52 -7.23 4.10
CA ILE A 321 29.36 -7.93 5.10
C ILE A 321 29.91 -6.90 6.08
N PHE A 322 29.77 -7.18 7.36
CA PHE A 322 30.25 -6.34 8.46
C PHE A 322 31.19 -7.15 9.37
N ASP A 323 32.13 -6.48 10.00
CA ASP A 323 33.01 -7.04 11.04
C ASP A 323 32.35 -7.11 12.42
N HIS A 324 31.20 -6.44 12.59
CA HIS A 324 30.39 -6.44 13.80
C HIS A 324 28.90 -6.39 13.45
N LYS A 325 28.01 -6.64 14.41
CA LYS A 325 26.55 -6.54 14.21
C LYS A 325 26.11 -5.10 13.98
N ALA A 326 26.24 -4.62 12.73
CA ALA A 326 25.93 -3.23 12.33
C ALA A 326 24.44 -2.95 12.26
N THR A 327 23.61 -3.95 11.99
CA THR A 327 22.14 -3.82 11.89
C THR A 327 21.45 -4.81 12.82
N LEU A 328 20.16 -4.60 13.07
CA LEU A 328 19.37 -5.54 13.88
C LEU A 328 19.14 -6.89 13.18
N THR A 329 19.17 -6.88 11.86
CA THR A 329 18.88 -8.02 10.98
C THR A 329 20.15 -8.82 10.63
N ALA A 330 21.33 -8.20 10.75
CA ALA A 330 22.59 -8.85 10.43
C ALA A 330 22.81 -10.13 11.25
N GLN A 331 23.10 -11.23 10.55
CA GLN A 331 23.32 -12.56 11.09
C GLN A 331 24.81 -12.89 11.14
N GLU A 332 25.24 -13.51 12.22
CA GLU A 332 26.64 -13.93 12.38
C GLU A 332 26.93 -15.16 11.51
N THR A 333 27.99 -15.08 10.72
CA THR A 333 28.48 -16.18 9.90
C THR A 333 29.40 -17.08 10.72
N ARG A 334 29.72 -18.28 10.20
CA ARG A 334 30.67 -19.20 10.83
C ARG A 334 32.10 -18.63 10.92
N LEU A 335 32.39 -17.57 10.18
CA LEU A 335 33.72 -16.91 10.15
C LEU A 335 33.82 -15.75 11.15
N GLY A 336 32.72 -15.46 11.91
CA GLY A 336 32.69 -14.38 12.87
C GLY A 336 32.42 -12.99 12.25
N THR A 337 32.11 -12.94 10.96
CA THR A 337 31.57 -11.75 10.28
C THR A 337 30.05 -11.75 10.36
N PHE A 338 29.44 -10.59 10.08
CA PHE A 338 27.99 -10.46 10.03
C PHE A 338 27.55 -10.16 8.60
N VAL A 339 26.47 -10.78 8.16
CA VAL A 339 25.86 -10.58 6.84
C VAL A 339 24.44 -10.10 7.02
N ASP A 340 24.04 -9.10 6.24
CA ASP A 340 22.67 -8.61 6.14
C ASP A 340 22.23 -8.60 4.67
N ASP A 341 21.10 -9.20 4.38
CA ASP A 341 20.55 -9.38 3.03
C ASP A 341 19.52 -8.30 2.72
N TYR A 342 19.48 -7.83 1.47
CA TYR A 342 18.64 -6.73 1.04
C TYR A 342 17.90 -7.02 -0.27
N ASN A 343 16.66 -6.59 -0.35
CA ASN A 343 15.93 -6.41 -1.59
C ASN A 343 16.25 -5.01 -2.14
N THR A 344 16.89 -4.94 -3.30
CA THR A 344 17.63 -3.76 -3.76
C THR A 344 17.15 -3.29 -5.13
N ALA A 345 17.03 -1.99 -5.31
CA ALA A 345 17.01 -1.32 -6.61
C ALA A 345 18.40 -0.74 -6.89
N ALA A 346 19.04 -1.18 -7.97
CA ALA A 346 20.32 -0.65 -8.44
C ALA A 346 20.11 0.21 -9.68
N CYS A 347 20.79 1.36 -9.73
CA CYS A 347 20.84 2.23 -10.90
C CYS A 347 22.23 2.22 -11.50
N PHE A 348 22.36 1.86 -12.77
CA PHE A 348 23.59 1.90 -13.54
C PHE A 348 23.52 2.98 -14.62
N ASN A 349 24.65 3.56 -14.98
CA ASN A 349 24.81 4.43 -16.13
C ASN A 349 26.22 4.23 -16.73
N ARG A 350 26.63 5.05 -17.69
CA ARG A 350 27.93 4.95 -18.34
C ARG A 350 29.13 5.00 -17.37
N ASN A 351 28.97 5.59 -16.19
CA ASN A 351 30.02 5.69 -15.17
C ASN A 351 30.02 4.49 -14.20
N GLY A 352 29.27 3.44 -14.50
CA GLY A 352 29.07 2.26 -13.64
C GLY A 352 27.86 2.39 -12.73
N LEU A 353 27.98 1.93 -11.48
CA LEU A 353 26.92 1.97 -10.49
C LEU A 353 26.68 3.41 -10.02
N ALA A 354 25.51 3.95 -10.33
CA ALA A 354 25.11 5.31 -9.91
C ALA A 354 24.50 5.35 -8.49
N GLY A 355 23.99 4.23 -7.99
CA GLY A 355 23.49 4.12 -6.63
C GLY A 355 22.67 2.89 -6.35
N LEU A 356 22.47 2.61 -5.06
CA LEU A 356 21.62 1.54 -4.53
C LEU A 356 20.54 2.15 -3.62
N TYR A 357 19.38 1.52 -3.64
CA TYR A 357 18.30 1.76 -2.69
C TYR A 357 17.80 0.42 -2.17
N TYR A 358 17.81 0.25 -0.84
CA TYR A 358 17.32 -0.95 -0.17
C TYR A 358 15.85 -0.76 0.23
N LYS A 359 15.02 -1.76 -0.06
CA LYS A 359 13.60 -1.77 0.29
C LYS A 359 13.41 -1.45 1.77
N SER A 360 12.61 -0.44 2.08
CA SER A 360 12.45 0.04 3.45
C SER A 360 11.10 -0.33 4.09
N LYS A 361 10.09 -0.72 3.29
CA LYS A 361 8.82 -1.30 3.75
C LYS A 361 8.75 -2.77 3.37
N LEU A 362 9.20 -3.62 4.30
CA LEU A 362 9.25 -5.06 4.12
C LEU A 362 7.89 -5.72 4.39
N VAL A 363 7.61 -6.80 3.67
CA VAL A 363 6.37 -7.58 3.81
C VAL A 363 6.43 -8.43 5.08
N PRO A 364 5.49 -8.24 6.04
CA PRO A 364 5.47 -9.03 7.26
C PRO A 364 5.27 -10.53 7.00
N GLY A 365 6.06 -11.36 7.64
CA GLY A 365 5.99 -12.83 7.54
C GLY A 365 6.68 -13.42 6.30
N VAL A 366 7.09 -12.58 5.34
CA VAL A 366 7.82 -13.01 4.14
C VAL A 366 9.23 -12.43 4.11
N GLU A 367 9.37 -11.10 4.20
CA GLU A 367 10.65 -10.39 4.16
C GLU A 367 11.13 -9.96 5.55
N LYS A 368 10.24 -9.95 6.55
CA LYS A 368 10.61 -9.70 7.94
C LYS A 368 9.77 -10.54 8.89
N MET A 369 10.39 -11.02 9.97
CA MET A 369 9.68 -11.57 11.12
C MET A 369 9.10 -10.43 11.96
N PRO A 370 7.75 -10.32 12.10
CA PRO A 370 7.16 -9.33 12.98
C PRO A 370 7.47 -9.64 14.45
N TYR A 371 7.87 -8.62 15.20
CA TYR A 371 8.19 -8.77 16.64
C TYR A 371 9.06 -10.00 16.96
N PRO A 372 10.31 -10.09 16.43
CA PRO A 372 11.14 -11.29 16.54
C PRO A 372 11.42 -11.69 18.00
N GLN A 373 11.39 -10.74 18.94
CA GLN A 373 11.52 -11.04 20.39
C GLN A 373 10.37 -11.90 20.93
N VAL A 374 9.18 -11.85 20.30
CA VAL A 374 7.97 -12.58 20.70
C VAL A 374 7.72 -13.79 19.83
N PHE A 375 7.91 -13.64 18.53
CA PHE A 375 7.56 -14.63 17.50
C PHE A 375 8.75 -15.33 16.87
N GLY A 376 9.99 -15.05 17.31
CA GLY A 376 11.21 -15.66 16.75
C GLY A 376 11.23 -17.20 16.77
N PHE A 377 10.47 -17.83 17.70
CA PHE A 377 10.32 -19.28 17.72
C PHE A 377 9.54 -19.83 16.50
N LEU A 378 8.79 -18.99 15.80
CA LEU A 378 8.08 -19.35 14.56
C LEU A 378 8.97 -19.15 13.32
N GLU A 379 10.19 -18.64 13.45
CA GLU A 379 11.08 -18.36 12.33
C GLU A 379 11.38 -19.63 11.51
N LYS A 380 11.61 -20.75 12.18
CA LYS A 380 11.79 -22.06 11.51
C LYS A 380 10.57 -22.47 10.69
N LEU A 381 9.37 -22.20 11.21
CA LEU A 381 8.13 -22.49 10.51
C LEU A 381 7.94 -21.56 9.28
N ALA A 382 8.37 -20.31 9.38
CA ALA A 382 8.33 -19.36 8.25
C ALA A 382 9.30 -19.76 7.14
N ILE A 383 10.48 -20.31 7.46
CA ILE A 383 11.47 -20.84 6.52
C ILE A 383 10.90 -22.05 5.76
N ASP A 384 10.26 -22.99 6.48
CA ASP A 384 9.64 -24.18 5.89
C ASP A 384 8.48 -23.84 4.94
N LEU A 385 7.94 -22.63 5.04
CA LEU A 385 6.83 -22.10 4.21
C LEU A 385 7.31 -21.24 3.02
N GLY A 386 8.61 -21.28 2.68
CA GLY A 386 9.18 -20.55 1.54
C GLY A 386 9.54 -19.09 1.82
N GLY A 387 9.54 -18.67 3.09
CA GLY A 387 10.09 -17.40 3.53
C GLY A 387 11.62 -17.40 3.56
N THR A 388 12.23 -16.22 3.57
CA THR A 388 13.69 -16.09 3.76
C THR A 388 14.10 -16.47 5.19
N SER A 389 15.31 -17.01 5.34
CA SER A 389 15.92 -17.33 6.64
C SER A 389 16.31 -16.04 7.37
N GLY A 390 15.34 -15.39 8.03
CA GLY A 390 15.58 -14.17 8.78
C GLY A 390 14.86 -12.95 8.21
N SER A 391 15.06 -11.80 8.85
CA SER A 391 14.55 -10.52 8.35
C SER A 391 15.57 -9.87 7.45
N LEU A 392 15.15 -9.33 6.30
CA LEU A 392 16.00 -8.53 5.44
C LEU A 392 16.38 -7.20 6.11
N GLY A 393 17.54 -6.69 5.76
CA GLY A 393 17.93 -5.32 6.03
C GLY A 393 17.08 -4.31 5.26
N LYS A 394 17.12 -3.05 5.68
CA LYS A 394 16.28 -2.00 5.09
C LYS A 394 16.95 -0.64 5.12
N ASP A 395 16.66 0.20 4.14
CA ASP A 395 17.00 1.63 4.20
C ASP A 395 16.15 2.37 5.23
N THR A 396 16.71 3.42 5.79
CA THR A 396 16.01 4.35 6.70
C THR A 396 15.41 5.54 5.96
N GLU A 397 15.90 5.85 4.76
CA GLU A 397 15.51 7.00 3.95
C GLU A 397 15.14 6.57 2.53
N GLN A 398 14.23 7.32 1.91
CA GLN A 398 13.81 7.14 0.52
C GLN A 398 14.82 7.86 -0.40
N ARG A 399 15.80 7.10 -0.91
CA ARG A 399 16.82 7.60 -1.82
C ARG A 399 16.27 7.78 -3.23
N THR A 400 16.79 8.77 -3.94
CA THR A 400 16.46 9.03 -5.34
C THR A 400 17.71 8.95 -6.19
N PHE A 401 17.57 8.45 -7.42
CA PHE A 401 18.67 8.39 -8.37
C PHE A 401 18.70 9.65 -9.24
N GLN A 402 19.88 10.26 -9.39
CA GLN A 402 20.12 11.29 -10.40
C GLN A 402 20.36 10.58 -11.73
N LEU A 403 19.49 10.81 -12.71
CA LEU A 403 19.68 10.24 -14.03
C LEU A 403 20.79 10.98 -14.79
N GLN A 404 21.69 10.23 -15.45
CA GLN A 404 22.74 10.80 -16.27
C GLN A 404 22.16 11.38 -17.57
N GLY A 405 22.68 12.52 -17.99
CA GLY A 405 22.30 13.17 -19.25
C GLY A 405 20.94 13.89 -19.21
N VAL A 406 20.27 13.93 -18.06
CA VAL A 406 19.01 14.66 -17.86
C VAL A 406 18.98 15.32 -16.48
N PRO A 407 18.31 16.49 -16.33
CA PRO A 407 18.30 17.23 -15.06
C PRO A 407 17.32 16.64 -14.02
N PHE A 408 16.84 15.44 -14.22
CA PHE A 408 15.76 14.84 -13.43
C PHE A 408 16.26 13.77 -12.47
N ARG A 409 15.54 13.66 -11.34
CA ARG A 409 15.72 12.58 -10.37
C ARG A 409 14.52 11.63 -10.40
N ILE A 410 14.79 10.34 -10.23
CA ILE A 410 13.77 9.31 -10.13
C ILE A 410 13.78 8.69 -8.74
N GLY A 411 12.59 8.49 -8.16
CA GLY A 411 12.39 7.66 -6.98
C GLY A 411 11.92 6.27 -7.41
N THR A 412 12.49 5.24 -6.83
CA THR A 412 12.12 3.85 -7.13
C THR A 412 11.53 3.19 -5.90
N ALA A 413 10.22 2.97 -5.90
CA ALA A 413 9.55 2.22 -4.86
C ALA A 413 9.54 0.72 -5.23
N ILE A 414 9.92 -0.13 -4.26
CA ILE A 414 10.00 -1.56 -4.48
C ILE A 414 8.72 -2.21 -3.95
N CYS A 415 7.88 -2.73 -4.88
CA CYS A 415 6.72 -3.58 -4.60
C CYS A 415 5.76 -2.98 -3.55
N TYR A 416 5.70 -3.61 -2.38
CA TYR A 416 4.86 -3.27 -1.23
C TYR A 416 4.94 -1.80 -0.80
N GLU A 417 6.07 -1.13 -1.04
CA GLU A 417 6.26 0.29 -0.72
C GLU A 417 5.26 1.20 -1.43
N SER A 418 4.85 0.84 -2.64
CA SER A 418 3.88 1.62 -3.44
C SER A 418 2.47 1.66 -2.82
N ALA A 419 2.18 0.79 -1.87
CA ALA A 419 0.91 0.81 -1.15
C ALA A 419 0.84 1.89 -0.06
N TYR A 420 1.97 2.49 0.35
CA TYR A 420 2.07 3.47 1.42
C TYR A 420 2.18 4.89 0.89
N GLY A 421 1.12 5.70 1.04
CA GLY A 421 1.06 7.05 0.48
C GLY A 421 2.14 8.00 1.00
N GLU A 422 2.26 8.17 2.32
CA GLU A 422 3.27 9.07 2.90
C GLU A 422 4.70 8.58 2.60
N HIS A 423 4.93 7.27 2.62
CA HIS A 423 6.23 6.69 2.26
C HIS A 423 6.60 7.02 0.81
N PHE A 424 5.67 6.81 -0.11
CA PHE A 424 5.85 7.13 -1.54
C PHE A 424 6.07 8.64 -1.75
N GLY A 425 5.33 9.48 -1.03
CA GLY A 425 5.49 10.93 -1.06
C GLY A 425 6.86 11.41 -0.58
N LYS A 426 7.57 10.64 0.27
CA LYS A 426 8.92 10.99 0.74
C LYS A 426 9.96 10.95 -0.38
N PHE A 427 9.86 10.03 -1.35
CA PHE A 427 10.72 10.07 -2.54
C PHE A 427 10.55 11.41 -3.29
N VAL A 428 9.31 11.85 -3.45
CA VAL A 428 9.00 13.13 -4.11
C VAL A 428 9.53 14.31 -3.29
N LYS A 429 9.38 14.29 -1.98
CA LYS A 429 9.92 15.29 -1.08
C LYS A 429 11.45 15.34 -1.13
N ASN A 430 12.10 14.21 -1.40
CA ASN A 430 13.56 14.07 -1.58
C ASN A 430 14.01 14.38 -3.01
N GLY A 431 13.13 14.98 -3.84
CA GLY A 431 13.46 15.52 -5.15
C GLY A 431 13.12 14.64 -6.34
N ALA A 432 12.38 13.53 -6.18
CA ALA A 432 11.94 12.75 -7.31
C ALA A 432 10.92 13.54 -8.16
N GLN A 433 11.21 13.69 -9.43
CA GLN A 433 10.35 14.33 -10.43
C GLN A 433 9.64 13.30 -11.31
N LEU A 434 10.15 12.07 -11.31
CA LEU A 434 9.56 10.87 -11.90
C LEU A 434 9.58 9.77 -10.83
N MET A 435 8.58 8.90 -10.83
CA MET A 435 8.54 7.75 -9.95
C MET A 435 8.59 6.46 -10.74
N SER A 436 9.29 5.47 -10.23
CA SER A 436 9.20 4.10 -10.70
C SER A 436 8.66 3.18 -9.60
N VAL A 437 7.99 2.13 -10.04
CA VAL A 437 7.61 1.00 -9.17
C VAL A 437 8.15 -0.26 -9.82
N ILE A 438 9.00 -0.98 -9.11
CA ILE A 438 9.48 -2.29 -9.53
C ILE A 438 8.86 -3.34 -8.61
N THR A 439 8.33 -4.43 -9.18
CA THR A 439 7.58 -5.42 -8.41
C THR A 439 7.64 -6.81 -9.01
N ASN A 440 7.40 -7.82 -8.18
CA ASN A 440 7.17 -9.20 -8.61
C ASN A 440 5.79 -9.66 -8.11
N ASP A 441 4.76 -9.35 -8.89
CA ASP A 441 3.35 -9.72 -8.56
C ASP A 441 3.04 -11.18 -8.91
N GLY A 442 3.99 -11.94 -9.47
CA GLY A 442 3.83 -13.33 -9.88
C GLY A 442 3.50 -14.29 -8.73
N TRP A 443 3.94 -13.97 -7.50
CA TRP A 443 3.64 -14.73 -6.30
C TRP A 443 2.15 -14.91 -6.01
N TRP A 444 1.29 -14.01 -6.52
CA TRP A 444 -0.14 -14.03 -6.24
C TRP A 444 -0.96 -14.78 -7.28
N GLY A 445 -0.33 -15.29 -8.35
CA GLY A 445 -1.01 -15.91 -9.48
C GLY A 445 -1.96 -14.95 -10.20
N ASP A 446 -2.76 -15.43 -11.16
CA ASP A 446 -3.80 -14.61 -11.81
C ASP A 446 -4.99 -14.40 -10.86
N SER A 447 -4.83 -13.47 -9.95
CA SER A 447 -5.77 -13.17 -8.86
C SER A 447 -6.10 -11.67 -8.78
N PRO A 448 -7.04 -11.24 -7.94
CA PRO A 448 -7.27 -9.82 -7.70
C PRO A 448 -6.07 -9.06 -7.11
N GLY A 449 -5.11 -9.74 -6.48
CA GLY A 449 -3.99 -9.14 -5.75
C GLY A 449 -3.15 -8.20 -6.60
N TYR A 450 -2.64 -8.66 -7.74
CA TYR A 450 -1.81 -7.83 -8.63
C TYR A 450 -2.58 -6.66 -9.24
N LYS A 451 -3.89 -6.85 -9.51
CA LYS A 451 -4.76 -5.78 -10.01
C LYS A 451 -4.94 -4.69 -8.96
N GLN A 452 -5.22 -5.08 -7.71
CA GLN A 452 -5.33 -4.15 -6.58
C GLN A 452 -4.02 -3.39 -6.36
N HIS A 453 -2.88 -4.08 -6.42
CA HIS A 453 -1.57 -3.47 -6.26
C HIS A 453 -1.27 -2.43 -7.36
N PHE A 454 -1.59 -2.76 -8.62
CA PHE A 454 -1.49 -1.80 -9.71
C PHE A 454 -2.38 -0.56 -9.50
N MET A 455 -3.63 -0.77 -9.05
CA MET A 455 -4.57 0.31 -8.79
C MET A 455 -4.11 1.22 -7.64
N MET A 456 -3.40 0.68 -6.64
CA MET A 456 -2.80 1.52 -5.59
C MET A 456 -1.75 2.48 -6.17
N SER A 457 -0.99 2.06 -7.18
CA SER A 457 -0.05 2.96 -7.88
C SER A 457 -0.78 4.12 -8.57
N LYS A 458 -2.01 3.93 -9.07
CA LYS A 458 -2.84 5.00 -9.65
C LYS A 458 -3.14 6.09 -8.62
N MET A 459 -3.47 5.70 -7.38
CA MET A 459 -3.68 6.67 -6.30
C MET A 459 -2.39 7.42 -5.94
N ARG A 460 -1.24 6.73 -5.93
CA ARG A 460 0.06 7.38 -5.69
C ARG A 460 0.34 8.46 -6.72
N ALA A 461 0.01 8.21 -7.99
CA ALA A 461 0.15 9.21 -9.06
C ALA A 461 -0.69 10.47 -8.76
N VAL A 462 -1.95 10.31 -8.34
CA VAL A 462 -2.83 11.43 -7.96
C VAL A 462 -2.31 12.17 -6.72
N GLU A 463 -1.95 11.44 -5.66
CA GLU A 463 -1.46 12.04 -4.41
C GLU A 463 -0.20 12.87 -4.59
N THR A 464 0.68 12.44 -5.48
CA THR A 464 2.00 13.05 -5.65
C THR A 464 2.13 13.89 -6.91
N ARG A 465 1.17 13.82 -7.83
CA ARG A 465 1.25 14.42 -9.16
C ARG A 465 2.56 14.04 -9.87
N ARG A 466 2.82 12.74 -9.86
CA ARG A 466 3.98 12.15 -10.56
C ARG A 466 3.51 11.12 -11.57
N THR A 467 4.08 11.20 -12.77
CA THR A 467 4.04 10.06 -13.68
C THR A 467 4.77 8.90 -13.02
N ILE A 468 4.18 7.71 -13.09
CA ILE A 468 4.75 6.48 -12.55
C ILE A 468 5.03 5.52 -13.69
N VAL A 469 6.29 5.11 -13.84
CA VAL A 469 6.71 4.00 -14.71
C VAL A 469 6.79 2.72 -13.87
N ARG A 470 6.03 1.69 -14.24
CA ARG A 470 5.91 0.47 -13.45
C ARG A 470 6.40 -0.74 -14.23
N ALA A 471 7.38 -1.46 -13.68
CA ALA A 471 7.87 -2.73 -14.18
C ALA A 471 7.47 -3.84 -13.21
N ALA A 472 6.65 -4.76 -13.68
CA ALA A 472 6.31 -6.00 -12.98
C ALA A 472 7.04 -7.17 -13.64
N ASN A 473 7.55 -8.12 -12.87
CA ASN A 473 8.07 -9.36 -13.42
C ASN A 473 6.96 -10.12 -14.14
N THR A 474 5.89 -10.43 -13.41
CA THR A 474 4.60 -10.90 -13.89
C THR A 474 3.53 -10.04 -13.22
N GLY A 475 2.46 -9.67 -13.93
CA GLY A 475 1.46 -8.74 -13.41
C GLY A 475 1.10 -7.68 -14.44
N ILE A 476 1.01 -6.42 -14.01
CA ILE A 476 0.74 -5.29 -14.90
C ILE A 476 1.91 -4.31 -14.84
N SER A 477 2.66 -4.24 -15.94
CA SER A 477 3.58 -3.14 -16.23
C SER A 477 2.84 -2.05 -17.00
N GLY A 478 3.31 -0.81 -16.91
CA GLY A 478 2.68 0.30 -17.63
C GLY A 478 3.13 1.66 -17.16
N ILE A 479 2.53 2.68 -17.73
CA ILE A 479 2.75 4.08 -17.39
C ILE A 479 1.46 4.65 -16.82
N ILE A 480 1.53 5.32 -15.69
CA ILE A 480 0.40 5.95 -15.01
C ILE A 480 0.67 7.45 -14.97
N ASP A 481 -0.22 8.23 -15.55
CA ASP A 481 -0.10 9.68 -15.54
C ASP A 481 -0.50 10.32 -14.19
N GLU A 482 -0.31 11.61 -14.04
CA GLU A 482 -0.53 12.37 -12.80
C GLU A 482 -2.01 12.45 -12.38
N ARG A 483 -2.97 12.07 -13.27
CA ARG A 483 -4.40 11.94 -12.96
C ARG A 483 -4.77 10.54 -12.48
N GLY A 484 -3.81 9.60 -12.57
CA GLY A 484 -4.02 8.19 -12.26
C GLY A 484 -4.55 7.37 -13.43
N ASP A 485 -4.51 7.90 -14.66
CA ASP A 485 -4.84 7.12 -15.85
C ASP A 485 -3.64 6.28 -16.28
N ALA A 486 -3.90 5.04 -16.62
CA ALA A 486 -2.87 4.12 -17.01
C ALA A 486 -2.84 3.91 -18.53
N HIS A 487 -1.64 4.05 -19.08
CA HIS A 487 -1.37 3.91 -20.51
C HIS A 487 -0.48 2.70 -20.77
N GLN A 488 -0.58 2.09 -21.95
CA GLN A 488 0.26 0.98 -22.40
C GLN A 488 0.37 -0.17 -21.37
N GLN A 489 -0.73 -0.58 -20.75
CA GLN A 489 -0.72 -1.65 -19.77
C GLN A 489 -0.44 -3.01 -20.41
N THR A 490 0.44 -3.79 -19.76
CA THR A 490 0.64 -5.20 -20.12
C THR A 490 -0.50 -6.07 -19.56
N LYS A 491 -0.56 -7.29 -20.03
CA LYS A 491 -1.40 -8.34 -19.42
C LYS A 491 -0.56 -9.20 -18.47
N TYR A 492 -1.24 -9.85 -17.53
CA TYR A 492 -0.64 -10.89 -16.71
C TYR A 492 -0.10 -12.02 -17.60
N ASP A 493 0.98 -12.64 -17.18
CA ASP A 493 1.63 -13.78 -17.87
C ASP A 493 2.01 -13.47 -19.34
N THR A 494 2.56 -12.29 -19.56
CA THR A 494 3.09 -11.90 -20.88
C THR A 494 4.54 -11.43 -20.78
N ARG A 495 5.37 -11.80 -21.74
CA ARG A 495 6.77 -11.37 -21.84
C ARG A 495 6.91 -10.35 -22.96
N LEU A 496 7.16 -9.10 -22.59
CA LEU A 496 7.33 -8.01 -23.56
C LEU A 496 7.99 -6.77 -22.91
N ALA A 497 8.45 -5.85 -23.76
CA ALA A 497 8.82 -4.50 -23.33
C ALA A 497 7.83 -3.46 -23.85
N LEU A 498 7.60 -2.41 -23.03
CA LEU A 498 6.88 -1.21 -23.42
C LEU A 498 7.89 -0.08 -23.66
N ARG A 499 7.55 0.87 -24.55
CA ARG A 499 8.34 2.08 -24.77
C ARG A 499 7.41 3.28 -24.90
N ASP A 500 7.73 4.36 -24.21
CA ASP A 500 7.02 5.63 -24.31
C ASP A 500 7.88 6.81 -23.86
N ASN A 501 7.40 8.03 -24.12
CA ASN A 501 7.99 9.27 -23.62
C ASN A 501 7.21 9.75 -22.40
N VAL A 502 7.92 10.00 -21.29
CA VAL A 502 7.33 10.49 -20.06
C VAL A 502 7.88 11.86 -19.70
N VAL A 503 7.05 12.70 -19.14
CA VAL A 503 7.43 14.06 -18.71
C VAL A 503 7.53 14.05 -17.16
N PRO A 504 8.71 14.35 -16.59
CA PRO A 504 8.87 14.55 -15.16
C PRO A 504 8.11 15.80 -14.68
N ASN A 505 7.69 15.81 -13.42
CA ASN A 505 6.95 16.92 -12.81
C ASN A 505 7.58 17.29 -11.46
N ASP A 506 7.74 18.57 -11.18
CA ASP A 506 8.34 19.09 -9.95
C ASP A 506 7.32 19.66 -8.95
N THR A 507 6.03 19.66 -9.30
CA THR A 507 4.96 20.15 -8.43
C THR A 507 4.94 19.39 -7.09
N ILE A 508 4.97 20.09 -5.97
CA ILE A 508 4.82 19.51 -4.63
C ILE A 508 3.38 19.69 -4.18
N THR A 509 2.65 18.58 -4.08
CA THR A 509 1.26 18.59 -3.62
C THR A 509 1.17 18.91 -2.12
N PHE A 510 -0.01 19.34 -1.67
CA PHE A 510 -0.25 19.56 -0.25
C PHE A 510 -0.04 18.27 0.56
N TYR A 511 -0.48 17.13 0.01
CA TYR A 511 -0.27 15.83 0.63
C TYR A 511 1.22 15.47 0.76
N VAL A 512 2.02 15.64 -0.29
CA VAL A 512 3.47 15.39 -0.24
C VAL A 512 4.13 16.25 0.84
N LYS A 513 3.71 17.51 0.95
CA LYS A 513 4.27 18.45 1.95
C LYS A 513 3.95 18.04 3.38
N HIS A 514 2.72 17.59 3.64
CA HIS A 514 2.18 17.38 4.99
C HIS A 514 2.00 15.90 5.38
N GLY A 515 2.05 14.96 4.43
CA GLY A 515 1.86 13.53 4.65
C GLY A 515 0.47 13.21 5.22
N ASP A 516 0.38 12.18 6.05
CA ASP A 516 -0.87 11.68 6.64
C ASP A 516 -1.36 12.57 7.82
N TYR A 517 -1.43 13.88 7.59
CA TYR A 517 -1.79 14.87 8.62
C TYR A 517 -3.19 14.65 9.20
N LEU A 518 -4.16 14.23 8.37
CA LEU A 518 -5.54 13.92 8.84
C LEU A 518 -5.53 12.76 9.84
N ALA A 519 -4.72 11.74 9.56
CA ALA A 519 -4.57 10.61 10.48
C ALA A 519 -3.94 11.04 11.80
N ARG A 520 -2.89 11.87 11.76
CA ARG A 520 -2.25 12.41 12.99
C ARG A 520 -3.22 13.25 13.81
N LEU A 521 -4.10 14.04 13.17
CA LEU A 521 -5.19 14.74 13.86
C LEU A 521 -6.17 13.77 14.50
N CYS A 522 -6.54 12.67 13.81
CA CYS A 522 -7.40 11.63 14.36
C CYS A 522 -6.76 10.90 15.55
N VAL A 523 -5.44 10.66 15.54
CA VAL A 523 -4.70 10.11 16.69
C VAL A 523 -4.82 11.02 17.91
N ALA A 524 -4.58 12.32 17.73
CA ALA A 524 -4.73 13.30 18.81
C ALA A 524 -6.16 13.33 19.35
N LEU A 525 -7.16 13.34 18.47
CA LEU A 525 -8.57 13.30 18.86
C LEU A 525 -8.94 12.00 19.59
N THR A 526 -8.42 10.86 19.14
CA THR A 526 -8.61 9.57 19.81
C THR A 526 -8.07 9.58 21.23
N ALA A 527 -6.88 10.14 21.44
CA ALA A 527 -6.29 10.29 22.77
C ALA A 527 -7.17 11.17 23.69
N LEU A 528 -7.66 12.31 23.17
CA LEU A 528 -8.57 13.18 23.94
C LEU A 528 -9.90 12.48 24.29
N ILE A 529 -10.50 11.75 23.35
CA ILE A 529 -11.71 10.96 23.57
C ILE A 529 -11.47 9.87 24.61
N ALA A 530 -10.31 9.20 24.59
CA ALA A 530 -9.95 8.18 25.57
C ALA A 530 -9.84 8.77 26.99
N ILE A 531 -9.09 9.87 27.15
CA ILE A 531 -8.93 10.57 28.44
C ILE A 531 -10.30 11.03 28.97
N PHE A 532 -11.11 11.67 28.12
CA PHE A 532 -12.46 12.11 28.48
C PHE A 532 -13.33 10.93 28.93
N SER A 533 -13.32 9.82 28.18
CA SER A 533 -14.11 8.62 28.48
C SER A 533 -13.73 7.99 29.83
N ILE A 534 -12.44 7.91 30.12
CA ILE A 534 -11.93 7.42 31.40
C ILE A 534 -12.37 8.34 32.55
N SER A 535 -12.19 9.66 32.39
CA SER A 535 -12.57 10.65 33.39
C SER A 535 -14.08 10.59 33.70
N MET A 536 -14.93 10.49 32.69
CA MET A 536 -16.38 10.35 32.87
C MET A 536 -16.77 9.08 33.61
N ARG A 537 -16.10 7.95 33.34
CA ARG A 537 -16.35 6.69 34.04
C ARG A 537 -15.94 6.75 35.51
N ILE A 538 -14.80 7.35 35.80
CA ILE A 538 -14.30 7.55 37.18
C ILE A 538 -15.31 8.44 37.94
N ARG A 539 -15.73 9.57 37.39
CA ARG A 539 -16.71 10.47 37.98
C ARG A 539 -18.04 9.76 38.29
N ARG A 540 -18.58 8.99 37.32
CA ARG A 540 -19.83 8.22 37.53
C ARG A 540 -19.68 7.18 38.64
N LYS A 541 -18.56 6.46 38.67
CA LYS A 541 -18.30 5.49 39.76
C LYS A 541 -18.21 6.16 41.11
N TYR A 542 -17.52 7.30 41.22
CA TYR A 542 -17.42 8.09 42.46
C TYR A 542 -18.78 8.61 42.96
N GLN A 543 -19.64 9.10 42.04
CA GLN A 543 -20.99 9.53 42.36
C GLN A 543 -21.86 8.37 42.88
N GLN A 544 -21.77 7.18 42.29
CA GLN A 544 -22.48 5.99 42.73
C GLN A 544 -22.05 5.50 44.14
N ILE A 545 -20.78 5.73 44.52
CA ILE A 545 -20.26 5.39 45.84
C ILE A 545 -20.79 6.39 46.91
N LYS A 546 -20.90 7.67 46.54
CA LYS A 546 -21.42 8.71 47.45
C LYS A 546 -22.94 8.62 47.73
N THR A 547 -23.68 7.98 46.82
CA THR A 547 -25.15 7.83 46.94
C THR A 547 -25.57 6.50 47.58
N LYS A 548 -24.64 5.61 47.85
CA LYS A 548 -24.81 4.43 48.72
C LYS A 548 -24.32 4.72 50.14
#